data_2791f5b1380c7ec61ed81c47840b75df
#
_entry.id   2791f5b1380c7ec61ed81c47840b75df
#
_cell.length_a   1.000
_cell.length_b   1.000
_cell.length_c   1.000
_cell.angle_alpha   90.00
_cell.angle_beta   90.00
_cell.angle_gamma   90.00
#
_symmetry.space_group_name_H-M   'P 1'
#
loop_
_entity.id
_entity.type
_entity.pdbx_description
1 polymer ?
#
loop_
_entity_poly.entity_id
_entity_poly.type
_entity_poly.pdbx_seq_one_letter_code
_entity_poly.pdbx_strand_id
1 'polypeptide(L)'
;TGVQTCALPISEVSEQIPAEWYVNVQGDEPFLDPRGLTKIVDTALDSGQEVTVVNAFTPILSDEEFRSPTVPKVVAAPTGKLLYISRAAIPTDKAQGFRGASRQVGLYAFRRDALQRFAEVRSKTPLESCEDIEVLRFLELGYDVSMVQVPTGGIAIDTPADLAAAHEFLKQRR
;
A
#
# COMPACT_ATOMS: atom_id res chain seq x y z
N THR A 1 13.97 -8.94 -16.83
CA THR A 1 13.71 -9.10 -15.40
C THR A 1 12.44 -8.34 -15.10
N GLY A 2 11.28 -9.01 -15.21
CA GLY A 2 9.99 -8.39 -14.92
C GLY A 2 9.92 -8.04 -13.44
N VAL A 3 9.63 -6.78 -13.13
CA VAL A 3 9.25 -6.38 -11.78
C VAL A 3 7.97 -7.14 -11.44
N GLN A 4 8.05 -8.04 -10.49
CA GLN A 4 6.91 -8.81 -10.03
C GLN A 4 6.02 -7.88 -9.23
N THR A 5 4.82 -7.61 -9.74
CA THR A 5 3.78 -6.88 -9.00
C THR A 5 3.14 -7.83 -8.00
N CYS A 6 2.60 -7.34 -6.87
CA CYS A 6 1.97 -8.22 -5.89
C CYS A 6 0.57 -8.70 -6.34
N ALA A 7 -0.17 -7.91 -7.11
CA ALA A 7 -1.52 -8.26 -7.56
C ALA A 7 -1.55 -9.37 -8.63
N LEU A 8 -0.52 -9.48 -9.49
CA LEU A 8 -0.50 -10.54 -10.52
C LEU A 8 -0.43 -11.95 -9.92
N PRO A 9 0.51 -12.29 -9.01
CA PRO A 9 0.53 -13.60 -8.36
C PRO A 9 -0.75 -13.88 -7.57
N ILE A 10 -1.36 -12.87 -6.95
CA ILE A 10 -2.62 -13.05 -6.21
C ILE A 10 -3.77 -13.31 -7.19
N SER A 11 -3.78 -12.70 -8.37
CA SER A 11 -4.76 -12.99 -9.41
C SER A 11 -4.68 -14.45 -9.86
N GLU A 12 -3.47 -14.99 -10.06
CA GLU A 12 -3.27 -16.42 -10.38
C GLU A 12 -3.79 -17.33 -9.27
N VAL A 13 -3.55 -16.97 -8.00
CA VAL A 13 -4.12 -17.70 -6.85
C VAL A 13 -5.65 -17.63 -6.85
N SER A 14 -6.24 -16.49 -7.24
CA SER A 14 -7.68 -16.31 -7.28
C SER A 14 -8.41 -17.21 -8.30
N GLU A 15 -7.70 -17.71 -9.29
CA GLU A 15 -8.24 -18.70 -10.23
C GLU A 15 -8.34 -20.10 -9.60
N GLN A 16 -7.45 -20.42 -8.66
CA GLN A 16 -7.36 -21.72 -8.03
C GLN A 16 -8.15 -21.81 -6.72
N ILE A 17 -8.16 -20.72 -5.95
CA ILE A 17 -8.81 -20.64 -4.64
C ILE A 17 -9.91 -19.58 -4.70
N PRO A 18 -11.18 -19.98 -4.91
CA PRO A 18 -12.28 -19.02 -5.01
C PRO A 18 -12.57 -18.38 -3.66
N ALA A 19 -12.46 -17.04 -3.63
CA ALA A 19 -12.86 -16.19 -2.50
C ALA A 19 -13.46 -14.89 -3.05
N GLU A 20 -14.14 -14.13 -2.23
CA GLU A 20 -14.63 -12.80 -2.59
C GLU A 20 -13.50 -11.75 -2.45
N TRP A 21 -12.74 -11.86 -1.37
CA TRP A 21 -11.63 -10.98 -1.05
C TRP A 21 -10.32 -11.75 -0.87
N TYR A 22 -9.25 -11.17 -1.32
CA TYR A 22 -7.87 -11.67 -1.17
C TYR A 22 -7.06 -10.64 -0.41
N VAL A 23 -6.53 -11.03 0.75
CA VAL A 23 -5.69 -10.15 1.57
C VAL A 23 -4.23 -10.46 1.29
N ASN A 24 -3.49 -9.44 0.91
CA ASN A 24 -2.04 -9.50 0.71
C ASN A 24 -1.32 -8.89 1.90
N VAL A 25 -0.43 -9.66 2.49
CA VAL A 25 0.53 -9.21 3.51
C VAL A 25 1.91 -9.41 2.90
N GLN A 26 2.62 -8.31 2.65
CA GLN A 26 3.95 -8.37 2.05
C GLN A 26 4.96 -8.93 3.06
N GLY A 27 5.82 -9.84 2.59
CA GLY A 27 6.78 -10.55 3.44
C GLY A 27 7.97 -9.71 3.91
N ASP A 28 8.16 -8.54 3.34
CA ASP A 28 9.14 -7.52 3.72
C ASP A 28 8.69 -6.64 4.90
N GLU A 29 7.44 -6.81 5.38
CA GLU A 29 6.93 -6.14 6.58
C GLU A 29 6.76 -7.09 7.79
N PRO A 30 7.85 -7.70 8.31
CA PRO A 30 7.76 -8.73 9.35
C PRO A 30 7.25 -8.21 10.71
N PHE A 31 7.19 -6.90 10.90
CA PHE A 31 6.71 -6.25 12.12
C PHE A 31 5.33 -5.63 11.98
N LEU A 32 4.58 -6.06 10.97
CA LEU A 32 3.20 -5.62 10.78
C LEU A 32 2.38 -5.87 12.06
N ASP A 33 1.69 -4.83 12.52
CA ASP A 33 0.79 -4.97 13.66
C ASP A 33 -0.47 -5.77 13.25
N PRO A 34 -0.80 -6.88 13.91
CA PRO A 34 -2.00 -7.67 13.60
C PRO A 34 -3.30 -6.86 13.62
N ARG A 35 -3.37 -5.77 14.39
CA ARG A 35 -4.52 -4.86 14.39
C ARG A 35 -4.71 -4.16 13.05
N GLY A 36 -3.63 -3.94 12.30
CA GLY A 36 -3.68 -3.43 10.93
C GLY A 36 -4.37 -4.41 9.99
N LEU A 37 -4.03 -5.70 10.11
CA LEU A 37 -4.67 -6.76 9.34
C LEU A 37 -6.18 -6.84 9.63
N THR A 38 -6.56 -6.83 10.92
CA THR A 38 -7.98 -6.81 11.32
C THR A 38 -8.71 -5.63 10.67
N LYS A 39 -8.15 -4.41 10.73
CA LYS A 39 -8.76 -3.23 10.12
C LYS A 39 -8.97 -3.36 8.61
N ILE A 40 -8.01 -3.92 7.88
CA ILE A 40 -8.14 -4.13 6.42
C ILE A 40 -9.26 -5.12 6.14
N VAL A 41 -9.32 -6.23 6.87
CA VAL A 41 -10.35 -7.25 6.71
C VAL A 41 -11.74 -6.67 7.03
N ASP A 42 -11.89 -6.00 8.17
CA ASP A 42 -13.16 -5.39 8.57
C ASP A 42 -13.61 -4.35 7.53
N THR A 43 -12.70 -3.48 7.08
CA THR A 43 -13.03 -2.50 6.03
C THR A 43 -13.46 -3.17 4.73
N ALA A 44 -12.79 -4.25 4.33
CA ALA A 44 -13.15 -4.98 3.11
C ALA A 44 -14.53 -5.63 3.24
N LEU A 45 -14.85 -6.23 4.39
CA LEU A 45 -16.13 -6.91 4.64
C LEU A 45 -17.30 -5.93 4.83
N ASP A 46 -17.04 -4.79 5.49
CA ASP A 46 -18.04 -3.76 5.76
C ASP A 46 -18.30 -2.84 4.56
N SER A 47 -17.40 -2.85 3.58
CA SER A 47 -17.52 -2.01 2.39
C SER A 47 -18.62 -2.52 1.46
N GLY A 48 -19.36 -1.57 0.88
CA GLY A 48 -20.33 -1.87 -0.18
C GLY A 48 -19.66 -2.39 -1.45
N GLN A 49 -20.48 -2.73 -2.44
CA GLN A 49 -20.01 -3.29 -3.72
C GLN A 49 -19.11 -2.32 -4.53
N GLU A 50 -19.13 -1.04 -4.20
CA GLU A 50 -18.33 -0.01 -4.88
C GLU A 50 -16.85 -0.05 -4.51
N VAL A 51 -16.50 -0.54 -3.31
CA VAL A 51 -15.11 -0.68 -2.90
C VAL A 51 -14.60 -2.05 -3.34
N THR A 52 -13.56 -2.04 -4.13
CA THR A 52 -12.96 -3.25 -4.70
C THR A 52 -11.49 -3.41 -4.34
N VAL A 53 -10.86 -2.35 -3.84
CA VAL A 53 -9.46 -2.33 -3.39
C VAL A 53 -9.37 -1.56 -2.08
N VAL A 54 -8.75 -2.17 -1.08
CA VAL A 54 -8.40 -1.53 0.20
C VAL A 54 -6.90 -1.59 0.36
N ASN A 55 -6.28 -0.47 0.77
CA ASN A 55 -4.84 -0.42 1.05
C ASN A 55 -4.58 0.31 2.37
N ALA A 56 -3.55 -0.09 3.08
CA ALA A 56 -3.18 0.50 4.36
C ALA A 56 -2.24 1.70 4.19
N PHE A 57 -2.33 2.63 5.13
CA PHE A 57 -1.39 3.74 5.28
C PHE A 57 -1.11 4.03 6.75
N THR A 58 -0.01 4.73 7.02
CA THR A 58 0.37 5.20 8.36
C THR A 58 0.98 6.59 8.27
N PRO A 59 0.90 7.43 9.34
CA PRO A 59 1.56 8.74 9.34
C PRO A 59 3.07 8.63 9.17
N ILE A 60 3.63 9.57 8.43
CA ILE A 60 5.07 9.87 8.36
C ILE A 60 5.44 10.71 9.58
N LEU A 61 6.55 10.37 10.25
CA LEU A 61 6.94 11.00 11.51
C LEU A 61 8.17 11.92 11.37
N SER A 62 8.90 11.88 10.24
CA SER A 62 10.09 12.70 10.02
C SER A 62 10.15 13.32 8.62
N ASP A 63 10.86 14.45 8.50
CA ASP A 63 11.12 15.09 7.19
C ASP A 63 12.02 14.21 6.31
N GLU A 64 12.92 13.43 6.90
CA GLU A 64 13.77 12.48 6.19
C GLU A 64 12.91 11.41 5.49
N GLU A 65 12.00 10.76 6.22
CA GLU A 65 11.08 9.78 5.66
C GLU A 65 10.18 10.41 4.57
N PHE A 66 9.69 11.65 4.82
CA PHE A 66 8.88 12.38 3.86
C PHE A 66 9.58 12.62 2.52
N ARG A 67 10.90 12.90 2.55
CA ARG A 67 11.68 13.16 1.33
C ARG A 67 12.26 11.91 0.68
N SER A 68 12.22 10.77 1.36
CA SER A 68 12.76 9.52 0.83
C SER A 68 11.98 9.06 -0.41
N PRO A 69 12.64 8.82 -1.55
CA PRO A 69 11.99 8.30 -2.77
C PRO A 69 11.62 6.82 -2.64
N THR A 70 12.14 6.11 -1.63
CA THR A 70 11.77 4.72 -1.38
C THR A 70 10.45 4.58 -0.63
N VAL A 71 9.97 5.67 -0.01
CA VAL A 71 8.73 5.72 0.74
C VAL A 71 7.61 6.31 -0.12
N PRO A 72 6.61 5.54 -0.58
CA PRO A 72 5.46 6.08 -1.29
C PRO A 72 4.56 6.92 -0.35
N LYS A 73 4.30 8.18 -0.73
CA LYS A 73 3.42 9.09 0.01
C LYS A 73 1.99 8.97 -0.47
N VAL A 74 1.07 8.85 0.46
CA VAL A 74 -0.38 8.68 0.22
C VAL A 74 -1.08 10.01 0.40
N VAL A 75 -1.90 10.40 -0.57
CA VAL A 75 -2.85 11.50 -0.48
C VAL A 75 -4.26 10.93 -0.57
N ALA A 76 -5.00 10.99 0.52
CA ALA A 76 -6.37 10.50 0.59
C ALA A 76 -7.34 11.62 0.97
N ALA A 77 -8.57 11.50 0.50
CA ALA A 77 -9.67 12.34 0.93
C ALA A 77 -10.05 12.04 2.39
N PRO A 78 -10.74 12.96 3.10
CA PRO A 78 -11.24 12.67 4.45
C PRO A 78 -12.18 11.46 4.54
N THR A 79 -12.78 11.05 3.43
CA THR A 79 -13.60 9.83 3.31
C THR A 79 -12.80 8.54 3.28
N GLY A 80 -11.46 8.62 3.22
CA GLY A 80 -10.56 7.48 3.03
C GLY A 80 -10.30 7.12 1.55
N LYS A 81 -10.96 7.78 0.58
CA LYS A 81 -10.71 7.54 -0.84
C LYS A 81 -9.30 8.00 -1.22
N LEU A 82 -8.51 7.13 -1.86
CA LEU A 82 -7.21 7.48 -2.41
C LEU A 82 -7.38 8.52 -3.53
N LEU A 83 -6.68 9.64 -3.41
CA LEU A 83 -6.61 10.67 -4.45
C LEU A 83 -5.38 10.48 -5.34
N TYR A 84 -4.23 10.21 -4.71
CA TYR A 84 -2.99 9.90 -5.40
C TYR A 84 -1.97 9.26 -4.45
N ILE A 85 -0.98 8.60 -5.03
CA ILE A 85 0.18 8.05 -4.31
C ILE A 85 1.43 8.30 -5.15
N SER A 86 2.52 8.74 -4.51
CA SER A 86 3.74 9.13 -5.21
C SER A 86 4.99 8.92 -4.36
N ARG A 87 6.12 8.71 -5.03
CA ARG A 87 7.45 8.75 -4.40
C ARG A 87 7.91 10.18 -4.13
N ALA A 88 7.32 11.19 -4.80
CA ALA A 88 7.59 12.59 -4.52
C ALA A 88 7.14 12.99 -3.10
N ALA A 89 7.72 14.06 -2.55
CA ALA A 89 7.38 14.59 -1.24
C ALA A 89 6.04 15.34 -1.29
N ILE A 90 4.94 14.62 -1.19
CA ILE A 90 3.56 15.13 -1.22
C ILE A 90 2.76 14.67 0.01
N PRO A 91 1.69 15.43 0.42
CA PRO A 91 1.41 16.82 0.04
C PRO A 91 2.44 17.78 0.67
N THR A 92 2.66 18.92 0.06
CA THR A 92 3.58 19.94 0.57
C THR A 92 2.98 21.35 0.43
N ASP A 93 3.47 22.30 1.21
CA ASP A 93 3.12 23.69 1.08
C ASP A 93 3.99 24.41 -0.01
N LYS A 94 3.74 25.71 -0.23
CA LYS A 94 4.51 26.51 -1.21
C LYS A 94 6.00 26.61 -0.88
N ALA A 95 6.37 26.42 0.39
CA ALA A 95 7.76 26.42 0.85
C ALA A 95 8.39 25.02 0.80
N GLN A 96 7.68 24.03 0.26
CA GLN A 96 8.09 22.63 0.21
C GLN A 96 8.38 22.02 1.60
N GLY A 97 7.69 22.52 2.63
CA GLY A 97 7.83 22.07 4.02
C GLY A 97 7.04 20.81 4.30
N PHE A 98 7.55 19.98 5.23
CA PHE A 98 6.81 18.87 5.80
C PHE A 98 5.77 19.40 6.78
N ARG A 99 4.49 19.20 6.50
CA ARG A 99 3.33 19.63 7.32
C ARG A 99 2.48 18.47 7.81
N GLY A 100 2.98 17.27 7.67
CA GLY A 100 2.27 16.04 7.91
C GLY A 100 1.95 15.35 6.58
N ALA A 101 2.25 14.07 6.51
CA ALA A 101 1.99 13.22 5.35
C ALA A 101 1.75 11.79 5.84
N SER A 102 1.33 10.94 4.94
CA SER A 102 1.16 9.52 5.19
C SER A 102 1.96 8.70 4.19
N ARG A 103 2.44 7.54 4.61
CA ARG A 103 3.10 6.56 3.75
C ARG A 103 2.23 5.33 3.55
N GLN A 104 2.40 4.70 2.42
CA GLN A 104 1.80 3.40 2.13
C GLN A 104 2.38 2.31 3.07
N VAL A 105 1.53 1.34 3.39
CA VAL A 105 1.92 0.10 4.06
C VAL A 105 1.59 -1.06 3.13
N GLY A 106 2.46 -2.05 3.03
CA GLY A 106 2.35 -3.22 2.16
C GLY A 106 1.26 -4.22 2.56
N LEU A 107 0.09 -3.70 2.90
CA LEU A 107 -1.08 -4.46 3.32
C LEU A 107 -2.29 -4.06 2.48
N TYR A 108 -2.87 -5.03 1.79
CA TYR A 108 -3.96 -4.81 0.84
C TYR A 108 -5.09 -5.83 1.01
N ALA A 109 -6.29 -5.44 0.60
CA ALA A 109 -7.34 -6.38 0.26
C ALA A 109 -7.87 -6.06 -1.14
N PHE A 110 -8.05 -7.09 -1.95
CA PHE A 110 -8.54 -6.99 -3.32
C PHE A 110 -9.78 -7.85 -3.50
N ARG A 111 -10.81 -7.31 -4.13
CA ARG A 111 -11.90 -8.14 -4.65
C ARG A 111 -11.44 -8.91 -5.87
N ARG A 112 -12.05 -10.07 -6.05
CA ARG A 112 -11.72 -10.98 -7.16
C ARG A 112 -11.84 -10.30 -8.53
N ASP A 113 -12.91 -9.58 -8.76
CA ASP A 113 -13.17 -8.86 -10.02
C ASP A 113 -12.12 -7.79 -10.33
N ALA A 114 -11.68 -7.04 -9.30
CA ALA A 114 -10.62 -6.05 -9.45
C ALA A 114 -9.28 -6.71 -9.81
N LEU A 115 -8.92 -7.84 -9.18
CA LEU A 115 -7.73 -8.61 -9.51
C LEU A 115 -7.77 -9.14 -10.95
N GLN A 116 -8.91 -9.68 -11.37
CA GLN A 116 -9.07 -10.17 -12.73
C GLN A 116 -8.89 -9.04 -13.76
N ARG A 117 -9.53 -7.89 -13.51
CA ARG A 117 -9.38 -6.72 -14.37
C ARG A 117 -7.95 -6.18 -14.41
N PHE A 118 -7.26 -6.19 -13.28
CA PHE A 118 -5.85 -5.83 -13.19
C PHE A 118 -4.98 -6.75 -14.06
N ALA A 119 -5.21 -8.06 -14.02
CA ALA A 119 -4.44 -9.05 -14.75
C ALA A 119 -4.70 -9.04 -16.28
N GLU A 120 -5.86 -8.57 -16.72
CA GLU A 120 -6.15 -8.38 -18.16
C GLU A 120 -5.22 -7.35 -18.80
N VAL A 121 -4.75 -6.38 -18.03
CA VAL A 121 -3.81 -5.35 -18.48
C VAL A 121 -2.37 -5.87 -18.33
N ARG A 122 -1.82 -6.41 -19.41
CA ARG A 122 -0.54 -7.12 -19.42
C ARG A 122 0.72 -6.25 -19.24
N SER A 123 0.57 -4.93 -19.27
CA SER A 123 1.67 -3.97 -19.11
C SER A 123 1.35 -2.96 -18.04
N LYS A 124 2.39 -2.39 -17.42
CA LYS A 124 2.20 -1.26 -16.49
C LYS A 124 1.49 -0.11 -17.19
N THR A 125 0.55 0.49 -16.48
CA THR A 125 -0.09 1.73 -16.90
C THR A 125 0.88 2.92 -16.78
N PRO A 126 0.61 4.07 -17.43
CA PRO A 126 1.54 5.21 -17.43
C PRO A 126 1.97 5.69 -16.04
N LEU A 127 1.04 5.90 -15.11
CA LEU A 127 1.37 6.36 -13.76
C LEU A 127 2.06 5.26 -12.94
N GLU A 128 1.57 4.03 -13.04
CA GLU A 128 2.24 2.87 -12.42
C GLU A 128 3.68 2.73 -12.91
N SER A 129 3.93 2.91 -14.21
CA SER A 129 5.27 2.83 -14.77
C SER A 129 6.17 3.98 -14.32
N CYS A 130 5.61 5.18 -14.16
CA CYS A 130 6.32 6.38 -13.74
C CYS A 130 6.77 6.30 -12.27
N GLU A 131 5.84 5.94 -11.40
CA GLU A 131 6.05 5.94 -9.94
C GLU A 131 6.56 4.58 -9.42
N ASP A 132 6.42 3.52 -10.22
CA ASP A 132 6.67 2.13 -9.82
C ASP A 132 5.84 1.74 -8.57
N ILE A 133 4.55 2.09 -8.61
CA ILE A 133 3.57 1.86 -7.55
C ILE A 133 2.33 1.20 -8.15
N GLU A 134 2.10 -0.05 -7.80
CA GLU A 134 1.10 -0.92 -8.41
C GLU A 134 -0.35 -0.42 -8.23
N VAL A 135 -0.67 0.15 -7.07
CA VAL A 135 -2.03 0.63 -6.76
C VAL A 135 -2.51 1.72 -7.72
N LEU A 136 -1.59 2.44 -8.38
CA LEU A 136 -1.93 3.43 -9.40
C LEU A 136 -2.63 2.81 -10.61
N ARG A 137 -2.34 1.55 -10.98
CA ARG A 137 -3.05 0.87 -12.07
C ARG A 137 -4.55 0.77 -11.76
N PHE A 138 -4.94 0.47 -10.52
CA PHE A 138 -6.35 0.44 -10.15
C PHE A 138 -7.01 1.81 -10.35
N LEU A 139 -6.36 2.91 -9.96
CA LEU A 139 -6.87 4.27 -10.20
C LEU A 139 -6.99 4.57 -11.71
N GLU A 140 -5.99 4.20 -12.51
CA GLU A 140 -6.00 4.41 -13.96
C GLU A 140 -7.05 3.54 -14.68
N LEU A 141 -7.43 2.41 -14.09
CA LEU A 141 -8.53 1.57 -14.55
C LEU A 141 -9.91 2.07 -14.08
N GLY A 142 -9.97 3.16 -13.30
CA GLY A 142 -11.20 3.78 -12.84
C GLY A 142 -11.75 3.19 -11.53
N TYR A 143 -10.98 2.38 -10.82
CA TYR A 143 -11.39 1.85 -9.52
C TYR A 143 -11.11 2.86 -8.41
N ASP A 144 -12.03 2.94 -7.46
CA ASP A 144 -11.80 3.62 -6.20
C ASP A 144 -10.98 2.71 -5.25
N VAL A 145 -9.93 3.27 -4.67
CA VAL A 145 -9.12 2.61 -3.64
C VAL A 145 -9.46 3.22 -2.28
N SER A 146 -9.89 2.38 -1.35
CA SER A 146 -10.13 2.80 0.04
C SER A 146 -8.86 2.69 0.86
N MET A 147 -8.48 3.79 1.50
CA MET A 147 -7.29 3.87 2.34
C MET A 147 -7.65 3.74 3.81
N VAL A 148 -6.98 2.84 4.51
CA VAL A 148 -7.21 2.56 5.93
C VAL A 148 -5.98 2.90 6.75
N GLN A 149 -6.14 3.77 7.74
CA GLN A 149 -5.05 4.07 8.65
C GLN A 149 -4.81 2.91 9.61
N VAL A 150 -3.59 2.39 9.58
CA VAL A 150 -3.14 1.33 10.50
C VAL A 150 -2.14 1.86 11.53
N PRO A 151 -1.91 1.15 12.65
CA PRO A 151 -0.91 1.55 13.63
C PRO A 151 0.48 1.71 12.99
N THR A 152 1.23 2.72 13.45
CA THR A 152 2.65 2.86 13.13
C THR A 152 3.44 1.76 13.82
N GLY A 153 4.50 1.26 13.19
CA GLY A 153 5.40 0.32 13.87
C GLY A 153 5.96 -0.82 13.03
N GLY A 154 5.63 -0.87 11.76
CA GLY A 154 6.33 -1.75 10.81
C GLY A 154 7.64 -1.12 10.32
N ILE A 155 8.68 -1.93 10.19
CA ILE A 155 9.89 -1.62 9.45
C ILE A 155 9.85 -2.55 8.26
N ALA A 156 9.67 -1.98 7.06
CA ALA A 156 9.88 -2.72 5.82
C ALA A 156 11.39 -3.01 5.67
N ILE A 157 11.73 -4.20 5.19
CA ILE A 157 13.12 -4.63 5.03
C ILE A 157 13.42 -4.76 3.54
N ASP A 158 13.83 -3.65 2.92
CA ASP A 158 14.21 -3.58 1.51
C ASP A 158 15.73 -3.56 1.32
N THR A 159 16.46 -3.06 2.32
CA THR A 159 17.90 -2.85 2.25
C THR A 159 18.63 -3.49 3.44
N PRO A 160 19.96 -3.73 3.33
CA PRO A 160 20.76 -4.14 4.50
C PRO A 160 20.69 -3.17 5.68
N ALA A 161 20.48 -1.88 5.42
CA ALA A 161 20.30 -0.87 6.48
C ALA A 161 18.98 -1.09 7.23
N ASP A 162 17.89 -1.41 6.53
CA ASP A 162 16.59 -1.72 7.14
C ASP A 162 16.68 -2.97 8.00
N LEU A 163 17.41 -3.99 7.54
CA LEU A 163 17.66 -5.20 8.33
C LEU A 163 18.40 -4.88 9.63
N ALA A 164 19.39 -3.99 9.59
CA ALA A 164 20.08 -3.55 10.80
C ALA A 164 19.14 -2.80 11.74
N ALA A 165 18.31 -1.88 11.22
CA ALA A 165 17.29 -1.17 12.00
C ALA A 165 16.26 -2.14 12.60
N ALA A 166 15.84 -3.16 11.86
CA ALA A 166 14.95 -4.21 12.33
C ALA A 166 15.54 -5.00 13.50
N HIS A 167 16.83 -5.33 13.46
CA HIS A 167 17.52 -5.98 14.56
C HIS A 167 17.58 -5.11 15.83
N GLU A 168 17.84 -3.80 15.69
CA GLU A 168 17.81 -2.87 16.83
C GLU A 168 16.42 -2.73 17.42
N PHE A 169 15.39 -2.66 16.56
CA PHE A 169 13.99 -2.65 16.98
C PHE A 169 13.59 -3.87 17.83
N LEU A 170 14.05 -5.07 17.45
CA LEU A 170 13.81 -6.29 18.20
C LEU A 170 14.51 -6.29 19.57
N LYS A 171 15.71 -5.70 19.69
CA LYS A 171 16.42 -5.60 20.96
C LYS A 171 15.70 -4.72 21.97
N GLN A 172 15.02 -3.66 21.49
CA GLN A 172 14.29 -2.71 22.36
C GLN A 172 12.95 -3.26 22.87
N ARG A 173 12.45 -4.36 22.30
CA ARG A 173 11.20 -5.02 22.68
C ARG A 173 11.38 -6.23 23.62
N ARG A 174 12.61 -6.57 23.95
CA ARG A 174 12.96 -7.60 24.94
C ARG A 174 13.17 -6.97 26.32
#